data_e3c532bc8b3668e734f9cba6b76db965
#
_entry.id   e3c532bc8b3668e734f9cba6b76db965
#
_cell.length_a   1.000
_cell.length_b   1.000
_cell.length_c   1.000
_cell.angle_alpha   90.00
_cell.angle_beta   90.00
_cell.angle_gamma   90.00
#
_symmetry.space_group_name_H-M   'P 1'
#
loop_
_entity.id
_entity.type
_entity.pdbx_description
1 polymer ?
#
loop_
_entity_poly.entity_id
_entity_poly.type
_entity_poly.pdbx_seq_one_letter_code
_entity_poly.pdbx_strand_id
1 'polypeptide(L)'
;VIHPQSVVHSMVEFIDGSTIAQASPPSMKGPIAYAISGANRISKATAPVDWTTKQSWEFMPIDNAKFPAVDLARRCGELGGGLPAIFNAANEVAVEAFINGAIPFVKIVDVVDATVQKLGGNSPITIRSLSDVSAIEDDARVLANQLVQERK
;
A
#
# COMPACT_ATOMS: atom_id res chain seq x y z
N VAL A 1 12.47 -0.45 1.57
CA VAL A 1 13.39 -1.58 1.84
C VAL A 1 12.63 -2.90 1.77
N ILE A 2 13.33 -3.99 1.46
CA ILE A 2 12.84 -5.36 1.56
C ILE A 2 13.22 -5.89 2.94
N HIS A 3 12.25 -6.43 3.67
CA HIS A 3 12.44 -7.00 5.01
C HIS A 3 11.78 -8.38 5.11
N PRO A 4 12.53 -9.47 4.83
CA PRO A 4 11.96 -10.83 4.72
C PRO A 4 11.26 -11.33 5.98
N GLN A 5 11.79 -10.97 7.17
CA GLN A 5 11.24 -11.41 8.46
C GLN A 5 9.93 -10.74 8.80
N SER A 6 9.60 -9.61 8.15
CA SER A 6 8.34 -8.88 8.31
C SER A 6 7.97 -8.58 9.77
N VAL A 7 8.96 -8.28 10.60
CA VAL A 7 8.77 -7.85 12.01
C VAL A 7 8.66 -6.33 12.08
N VAL A 8 9.42 -5.61 11.25
CA VAL A 8 9.33 -4.15 11.12
C VAL A 8 8.38 -3.81 9.99
N HIS A 9 7.26 -3.13 10.30
CA HIS A 9 6.22 -2.80 9.34
C HIS A 9 6.23 -1.36 8.88
N SER A 10 6.79 -0.46 9.68
CA SER A 10 6.97 0.94 9.33
C SER A 10 8.22 1.52 9.94
N MET A 11 8.84 2.44 9.22
CA MET A 11 9.98 3.23 9.68
C MET A 11 9.75 4.68 9.29
N VAL A 12 10.15 5.58 10.19
CA VAL A 12 10.16 7.03 9.93
C VAL A 12 11.59 7.52 10.07
N GLU A 13 12.14 8.03 8.99
CA GLU A 13 13.42 8.70 8.97
C GLU A 13 13.21 10.21 9.16
N PHE A 14 13.91 10.80 10.11
CA PHE A 14 13.84 12.21 10.41
C PHE A 14 14.93 13.00 9.66
N ILE A 15 14.77 14.32 9.63
CA ILE A 15 15.73 15.23 8.94
C ILE A 15 17.14 15.20 9.53
N ASP A 16 17.30 14.74 10.76
CA ASP A 16 18.59 14.55 11.42
C ASP A 16 19.26 13.20 11.09
N GLY A 17 18.59 12.38 10.25
CA GLY A 17 19.06 11.05 9.86
C GLY A 17 18.71 9.94 10.85
N SER A 18 18.07 10.24 11.98
CA SER A 18 17.61 9.20 12.90
C SER A 18 16.39 8.47 12.34
N THR A 19 16.27 7.17 12.63
CA THR A 19 15.13 6.36 12.19
C THR A 19 14.45 5.70 13.39
N ILE A 20 13.12 5.82 13.47
CA ILE A 20 12.30 5.09 14.42
C ILE A 20 11.51 4.02 13.66
N ALA A 21 11.52 2.80 14.17
CA ALA A 21 10.81 1.67 13.59
C ALA A 21 9.74 1.13 14.54
N GLN A 22 8.59 0.74 13.97
CA GLN A 22 7.58 -0.05 14.68
C GLN A 22 7.81 -1.52 14.39
N ALA A 23 8.14 -2.29 15.42
CA ALA A 23 8.38 -3.72 15.33
C ALA A 23 7.31 -4.51 16.13
N SER A 24 6.70 -5.47 15.48
CA SER A 24 5.76 -6.44 16.08
C SER A 24 5.56 -7.63 15.15
N PRO A 25 5.07 -8.78 15.62
CA PRO A 25 4.54 -9.79 14.71
C PRO A 25 3.45 -9.20 13.80
N PRO A 26 3.32 -9.68 12.53
CA PRO A 26 2.37 -9.13 11.58
C PRO A 26 0.93 -9.17 12.10
N SER A 27 0.32 -7.99 12.33
CA SER A 27 -1.06 -7.87 12.77
C SER A 27 -1.61 -6.47 12.55
N MET A 28 -2.75 -6.36 11.88
CA MET A 28 -3.48 -5.10 11.75
C MET A 28 -4.17 -4.66 13.06
N LYS A 29 -4.28 -5.53 14.06
CA LYS A 29 -4.92 -5.18 15.35
C LYS A 29 -4.18 -4.05 16.07
N GLY A 30 -2.85 -4.00 16.00
CA GLY A 30 -2.04 -2.96 16.63
C GLY A 30 -2.36 -1.54 16.10
N PRO A 31 -2.17 -1.26 14.82
CA PRO A 31 -2.46 0.06 14.25
C PRO A 31 -3.94 0.45 14.34
N ILE A 32 -4.87 -0.50 14.16
CA ILE A 32 -6.31 -0.24 14.32
C ILE A 32 -6.64 0.14 15.77
N ALA A 33 -6.16 -0.63 16.74
CA ALA A 33 -6.37 -0.33 18.16
C ALA A 33 -5.81 1.05 18.55
N TYR A 34 -4.62 1.39 18.03
CA TYR A 34 -3.99 2.68 18.26
C TYR A 34 -4.81 3.84 17.68
N ALA A 35 -5.32 3.69 16.45
CA ALA A 35 -6.15 4.69 15.80
C ALA A 35 -7.47 4.92 16.54
N ILE A 36 -8.17 3.84 16.94
CA ILE A 36 -9.46 3.92 17.62
C ILE A 36 -9.32 4.50 19.04
N SER A 37 -8.21 4.23 19.72
CA SER A 37 -7.99 4.68 21.10
C SER A 37 -7.53 6.13 21.25
N GLY A 38 -7.46 6.89 20.16
CA GLY A 38 -6.95 8.26 20.16
C GLY A 38 -5.47 8.35 20.56
N ALA A 39 -4.66 7.47 19.99
CA ALA A 39 -3.21 7.35 20.22
C ALA A 39 -2.78 6.77 21.58
N ASN A 40 -3.68 6.15 22.32
CA ASN A 40 -3.33 5.39 23.51
C ASN A 40 -2.91 3.95 23.14
N ARG A 41 -1.95 3.39 23.88
CA ARG A 41 -1.53 1.99 23.69
C ARG A 41 -2.49 1.05 24.42
N ILE A 42 -3.25 0.24 23.69
CA ILE A 42 -4.14 -0.77 24.25
C ILE A 42 -3.33 -2.02 24.62
N SER A 43 -3.45 -2.46 25.87
CA SER A 43 -2.76 -3.65 26.36
C SER A 43 -3.17 -4.88 25.54
N LYS A 44 -2.17 -5.69 25.15
CA LYS A 44 -2.36 -6.96 24.43
C LYS A 44 -3.09 -6.83 23.07
N ALA A 45 -3.06 -5.68 22.44
CA ALA A 45 -3.63 -5.49 21.10
C ALA A 45 -2.93 -6.39 20.06
N THR A 46 -1.61 -6.58 20.21
CA THR A 46 -0.82 -7.54 19.42
C THR A 46 0.09 -8.37 20.32
N ALA A 47 0.60 -9.48 19.82
CA ALA A 47 1.65 -10.24 20.50
C ALA A 47 2.95 -9.42 20.53
N PRO A 48 3.75 -9.46 21.59
CA PRO A 48 5.07 -8.86 21.63
C PRO A 48 6.07 -9.63 20.77
N VAL A 49 7.15 -8.97 20.38
CA VAL A 49 8.35 -9.65 19.85
C VAL A 49 8.97 -10.47 20.97
N ASP A 50 9.40 -11.69 20.68
CA ASP A 50 10.12 -12.52 21.65
C ASP A 50 11.59 -12.09 21.74
N TRP A 51 11.91 -11.31 22.76
CA TRP A 51 13.28 -10.85 23.05
C TRP A 51 14.11 -11.83 23.86
N THR A 52 13.56 -13.00 24.21
CA THR A 52 14.30 -14.04 24.95
C THR A 52 15.22 -14.86 24.05
N THR A 53 15.01 -14.78 22.73
CA THR A 53 15.81 -15.46 21.71
C THR A 53 16.59 -14.45 20.88
N LYS A 54 17.72 -14.93 20.30
CA LYS A 54 18.51 -14.11 19.38
C LYS A 54 17.66 -13.77 18.15
N GLN A 55 17.56 -12.49 17.84
CA GLN A 55 16.91 -11.97 16.66
C GLN A 55 17.94 -11.55 15.60
N SER A 56 17.62 -11.77 14.31
CA SER A 56 18.39 -11.27 13.19
C SER A 56 17.40 -10.71 12.17
N TRP A 57 17.49 -9.42 11.88
CA TRP A 57 16.61 -8.73 10.95
C TRP A 57 17.42 -8.19 9.79
N GLU A 58 17.00 -8.52 8.59
CA GLU A 58 17.68 -8.14 7.35
C GLU A 58 16.89 -7.05 6.65
N PHE A 59 17.61 -6.05 6.14
CA PHE A 59 17.05 -4.98 5.33
C PHE A 59 17.86 -4.88 4.06
N MET A 60 17.19 -4.97 2.91
CA MET A 60 17.81 -4.87 1.60
C MET A 60 17.21 -3.70 0.83
N PRO A 61 18.01 -3.03 -0.05
CA PRO A 61 17.47 -2.01 -0.91
C PRO A 61 16.44 -2.61 -1.88
N ILE A 62 15.38 -1.85 -2.17
CA ILE A 62 14.43 -2.20 -3.21
C ILE A 62 14.98 -1.78 -4.58
N ASP A 63 14.82 -2.63 -5.58
CA ASP A 63 15.06 -2.29 -6.99
C ASP A 63 13.79 -1.62 -7.55
N ASN A 64 13.74 -0.29 -7.52
CA ASN A 64 12.58 0.48 -7.97
C ASN A 64 12.28 0.32 -9.46
N ALA A 65 13.28 -0.05 -10.27
CA ALA A 65 13.04 -0.32 -11.70
C ALA A 65 12.24 -1.61 -11.91
N LYS A 66 12.45 -2.61 -11.05
CA LYS A 66 11.68 -3.87 -11.09
C LYS A 66 10.40 -3.82 -10.29
N PHE A 67 10.37 -3.03 -9.22
CA PHE A 67 9.26 -2.93 -8.26
C PHE A 67 8.80 -1.48 -8.07
N PRO A 68 8.18 -0.86 -9.09
CA PRO A 68 7.87 0.56 -9.08
C PRO A 68 6.63 0.93 -8.24
N ALA A 69 5.99 -0.04 -7.57
CA ALA A 69 4.75 0.18 -6.81
C ALA A 69 4.88 1.24 -5.71
N VAL A 70 6.04 1.28 -5.02
CA VAL A 70 6.29 2.24 -3.93
C VAL A 70 6.37 3.67 -4.48
N ASP A 71 7.08 3.88 -5.59
CA ASP A 71 7.20 5.20 -6.21
C ASP A 71 5.88 5.66 -6.81
N LEU A 72 5.09 4.74 -7.39
CA LEU A 72 3.74 5.03 -7.88
C LEU A 72 2.81 5.43 -6.73
N ALA A 73 2.83 4.69 -5.61
CA ALA A 73 2.03 5.01 -4.44
C ALA A 73 2.39 6.38 -3.84
N ARG A 74 3.70 6.69 -3.75
CA ARG A 74 4.20 7.99 -3.28
C ARG A 74 3.71 9.12 -4.17
N ARG A 75 3.84 8.98 -5.50
CA ARG A 75 3.34 9.95 -6.47
C ARG A 75 1.84 10.20 -6.30
N CYS A 76 1.03 9.15 -6.16
CA CYS A 76 -0.41 9.28 -5.91
C CYS A 76 -0.70 10.01 -4.60
N GLY A 77 0.07 9.73 -3.54
CA GLY A 77 -0.06 10.41 -2.24
C GLY A 77 0.32 11.89 -2.29
N GLU A 78 1.39 12.23 -2.98
CA GLU A 78 1.86 13.62 -3.15
C GLU A 78 0.90 14.47 -3.99
N LEU A 79 0.35 13.91 -5.05
CA LEU A 79 -0.67 14.57 -5.86
C LEU A 79 -2.01 14.67 -5.12
N GLY A 80 -2.34 13.70 -4.29
CA GLY A 80 -3.52 13.73 -3.43
C GLY A 80 -4.85 13.57 -4.16
N GLY A 81 -5.90 14.15 -3.58
CA GLY A 81 -7.27 14.05 -4.10
C GLY A 81 -7.75 12.60 -4.22
N GLY A 82 -8.36 12.24 -5.34
CA GLY A 82 -8.87 10.88 -5.61
C GLY A 82 -7.80 9.87 -6.02
N LEU A 83 -6.55 10.27 -6.29
CA LEU A 83 -5.51 9.37 -6.79
C LEU A 83 -5.16 8.22 -5.84
N PRO A 84 -5.06 8.41 -4.51
CA PRO A 84 -4.87 7.29 -3.60
C PRO A 84 -6.02 6.27 -3.63
N ALA A 85 -7.27 6.70 -3.81
CA ALA A 85 -8.42 5.81 -3.93
C ALA A 85 -8.39 5.01 -5.25
N ILE A 86 -8.05 5.66 -6.36
CA ILE A 86 -7.85 4.99 -7.67
C ILE A 86 -6.75 3.94 -7.56
N PHE A 87 -5.60 4.32 -6.98
CA PHE A 87 -4.48 3.40 -6.78
C PHE A 87 -4.92 2.16 -5.98
N ASN A 88 -5.59 2.37 -4.85
CA ASN A 88 -6.02 1.28 -3.98
C ASN A 88 -7.03 0.35 -4.67
N ALA A 89 -8.08 0.91 -5.29
CA ALA A 89 -9.11 0.14 -5.96
C ALA A 89 -8.55 -0.67 -7.15
N ALA A 90 -7.67 -0.07 -7.95
CA ALA A 90 -7.00 -0.76 -9.05
C ALA A 90 -6.06 -1.87 -8.54
N ASN A 91 -5.36 -1.64 -7.43
CA ASN A 91 -4.48 -2.64 -6.83
C ASN A 91 -5.28 -3.85 -6.32
N GLU A 92 -6.42 -3.65 -5.67
CA GLU A 92 -7.28 -4.75 -5.23
C GLU A 92 -7.68 -5.66 -6.41
N VAL A 93 -8.14 -5.07 -7.51
CA VAL A 93 -8.51 -5.81 -8.73
C VAL A 93 -7.32 -6.56 -9.34
N ALA A 94 -6.17 -5.89 -9.44
CA ALA A 94 -4.98 -6.49 -10.05
C ALA A 94 -4.40 -7.63 -9.19
N VAL A 95 -4.41 -7.48 -7.87
CA VAL A 95 -3.98 -8.53 -6.92
C VAL A 95 -4.92 -9.72 -6.99
N GLU A 96 -6.24 -9.51 -7.02
CA GLU A 96 -7.21 -10.60 -7.19
C GLU A 96 -7.02 -11.33 -8.52
N ALA A 97 -6.79 -10.60 -9.61
CA ALA A 97 -6.50 -11.17 -10.91
C ALA A 97 -5.21 -12.03 -10.91
N PHE A 98 -4.17 -11.60 -10.19
CA PHE A 98 -2.95 -12.37 -10.00
C PHE A 98 -3.21 -13.65 -9.19
N ILE A 99 -3.90 -13.55 -8.06
CA ILE A 99 -4.23 -14.71 -7.21
C ILE A 99 -5.02 -15.75 -7.98
N ASN A 100 -5.92 -15.33 -8.86
CA ASN A 100 -6.72 -16.19 -9.73
C ASN A 100 -5.96 -16.65 -10.99
N GLY A 101 -4.67 -16.32 -11.13
CA GLY A 101 -3.82 -16.73 -12.25
C GLY A 101 -4.15 -16.07 -13.59
N ALA A 102 -4.91 -14.96 -13.59
CA ALA A 102 -5.29 -14.23 -14.80
C ALA A 102 -4.15 -13.36 -15.35
N ILE A 103 -3.28 -12.85 -14.49
CA ILE A 103 -2.08 -12.06 -14.86
C ILE A 103 -0.87 -12.49 -14.03
N PRO A 104 0.37 -12.34 -14.51
CA PRO A 104 1.57 -12.58 -13.71
C PRO A 104 1.82 -11.45 -12.70
N PHE A 105 2.58 -11.74 -11.63
CA PHE A 105 2.86 -10.81 -10.54
C PHE A 105 3.34 -9.41 -11.00
N VAL A 106 4.28 -9.38 -11.93
CA VAL A 106 4.84 -8.11 -12.45
C VAL A 106 3.80 -7.23 -13.16
N LYS A 107 2.68 -7.80 -13.59
CA LYS A 107 1.61 -7.05 -14.27
C LYS A 107 0.65 -6.35 -13.32
N ILE A 108 0.71 -6.63 -12.02
CA ILE A 108 -0.10 -5.92 -11.01
C ILE A 108 0.14 -4.42 -11.14
N VAL A 109 1.39 -3.98 -11.08
CA VAL A 109 1.73 -2.56 -11.11
C VAL A 109 1.42 -1.91 -12.47
N ASP A 110 1.58 -2.65 -13.57
CA ASP A 110 1.22 -2.17 -14.91
C ASP A 110 -0.27 -1.84 -15.02
N VAL A 111 -1.15 -2.66 -14.41
CA VAL A 111 -2.60 -2.41 -14.37
C VAL A 111 -2.90 -1.19 -13.51
N VAL A 112 -2.28 -1.10 -12.33
CA VAL A 112 -2.49 0.01 -11.40
C VAL A 112 -2.04 1.33 -12.03
N ASP A 113 -0.84 1.39 -12.58
CA ASP A 113 -0.31 2.61 -13.20
C ASP A 113 -1.17 3.05 -14.39
N ALA A 114 -1.57 2.12 -15.26
CA ALA A 114 -2.43 2.43 -16.39
C ALA A 114 -3.80 2.95 -15.95
N THR A 115 -4.37 2.42 -14.85
CA THR A 115 -5.64 2.91 -14.30
C THR A 115 -5.47 4.32 -13.73
N VAL A 116 -4.43 4.56 -12.95
CA VAL A 116 -4.10 5.89 -12.40
C VAL A 116 -3.90 6.91 -13.52
N GLN A 117 -3.16 6.57 -14.57
CA GLN A 117 -2.91 7.46 -15.72
C GLN A 117 -4.20 7.82 -16.47
N LYS A 118 -5.05 6.83 -16.75
CA LYS A 118 -6.28 7.03 -17.53
C LYS A 118 -7.35 7.83 -16.76
N LEU A 119 -7.49 7.64 -15.44
CA LEU A 119 -8.52 8.31 -14.64
C LEU A 119 -8.04 9.62 -14.01
N GLY A 120 -6.80 9.68 -13.55
CA GLY A 120 -6.29 10.81 -12.78
C GLY A 120 -5.19 11.60 -13.48
N GLY A 121 -4.40 10.96 -14.32
CA GLY A 121 -3.26 11.59 -14.98
C GLY A 121 -2.26 12.16 -13.97
N ASN A 122 -1.92 13.44 -14.14
CA ASN A 122 -0.99 14.19 -13.28
C ASN A 122 -1.67 15.30 -12.47
N SER A 123 -2.99 15.24 -12.33
CA SER A 123 -3.77 16.28 -11.63
C SER A 123 -4.59 15.65 -10.50
N PRO A 124 -4.72 16.33 -9.35
CA PRO A 124 -5.56 15.85 -8.28
C PRO A 124 -7.03 15.88 -8.68
N ILE A 125 -7.76 14.81 -8.36
CA ILE A 125 -9.22 14.75 -8.50
C ILE A 125 -9.83 15.30 -7.22
N THR A 126 -10.67 16.32 -7.35
CA THR A 126 -11.30 16.95 -6.18
C THR A 126 -12.32 16.00 -5.54
N ILE A 127 -12.15 15.77 -4.24
CA ILE A 127 -13.09 15.02 -3.40
C ILE A 127 -13.81 15.99 -2.48
N ARG A 128 -15.14 15.94 -2.45
CA ARG A 128 -16.01 16.78 -1.61
C ARG A 128 -16.85 15.98 -0.65
N SER A 129 -17.03 14.69 -0.92
CA SER A 129 -17.91 13.81 -0.16
C SER A 129 -17.43 12.36 -0.20
N LEU A 130 -17.96 11.52 0.67
CA LEU A 130 -17.73 10.08 0.63
C LEU A 130 -18.28 9.45 -0.65
N SER A 131 -19.37 9.98 -1.19
CA SER A 131 -19.93 9.50 -2.46
C SER A 131 -18.99 9.73 -3.65
N ASP A 132 -18.20 10.82 -3.64
CA ASP A 132 -17.18 11.05 -4.68
C ASP A 132 -16.10 9.96 -4.62
N VAL A 133 -15.67 9.58 -3.40
CA VAL A 133 -14.68 8.50 -3.23
C VAL A 133 -15.23 7.19 -3.77
N SER A 134 -16.47 6.81 -3.38
CA SER A 134 -17.10 5.57 -3.85
C SER A 134 -17.23 5.53 -5.38
N ALA A 135 -17.65 6.63 -6.01
CA ALA A 135 -17.76 6.70 -7.46
C ALA A 135 -16.39 6.54 -8.16
N ILE A 136 -15.35 7.20 -7.63
CA ILE A 136 -13.99 7.10 -8.15
C ILE A 136 -13.45 5.67 -8.02
N GLU A 137 -13.71 5.00 -6.89
CA GLU A 137 -13.30 3.61 -6.69
C GLU A 137 -14.03 2.66 -7.65
N ASP A 138 -15.33 2.87 -7.87
CA ASP A 138 -16.12 2.05 -8.81
C ASP A 138 -15.60 2.20 -10.23
N ASP A 139 -15.34 3.43 -10.69
CA ASP A 139 -14.74 3.71 -12.00
C ASP A 139 -13.36 3.05 -12.14
N ALA A 140 -12.54 3.13 -11.08
CA ALA A 140 -11.22 2.52 -11.05
C ALA A 140 -11.29 0.99 -11.15
N ARG A 141 -12.22 0.35 -10.43
CA ARG A 141 -12.44 -1.10 -10.52
C ARG A 141 -12.89 -1.53 -11.90
N VAL A 142 -13.83 -0.80 -12.51
CA VAL A 142 -14.31 -1.08 -13.87
C VAL A 142 -13.15 -1.03 -14.86
N LEU A 143 -12.39 0.07 -14.85
CA LEU A 143 -11.27 0.24 -15.77
C LEU A 143 -10.14 -0.79 -15.53
N ALA A 144 -9.79 -1.06 -14.27
CA ALA A 144 -8.78 -2.06 -13.94
C ALA A 144 -9.17 -3.45 -14.43
N ASN A 145 -10.44 -3.86 -14.30
CA ASN A 145 -10.95 -5.12 -14.83
C ASN A 145 -10.83 -5.19 -16.36
N GLN A 146 -11.13 -4.11 -17.08
CA GLN A 146 -10.92 -4.04 -18.53
C GLN A 146 -9.45 -4.24 -18.89
N LEU A 147 -8.55 -3.53 -18.20
CA LEU A 147 -7.11 -3.63 -18.41
C LEU A 147 -6.54 -5.01 -18.09
N VAL A 148 -7.10 -5.72 -17.12
CA VAL A 148 -6.75 -7.12 -16.82
C VAL A 148 -7.11 -8.03 -18.00
N GLN A 149 -8.30 -7.84 -18.62
CA GLN A 149 -8.71 -8.66 -19.78
C GLN A 149 -7.82 -8.43 -21.01
N GLU A 150 -7.37 -7.19 -21.22
CA GLU A 150 -6.45 -6.83 -22.32
C GLU A 150 -5.03 -7.41 -22.15
N ARG A 151 -4.65 -7.87 -20.95
CA ARG A 151 -3.30 -8.31 -20.58
C ARG A 151 -3.21 -9.81 -20.25
N LYS A 152 -4.24 -10.58 -20.56
CA LYS A 152 -4.28 -12.05 -20.41
C LYS A 152 -3.35 -12.78 -21.36
#